data_884d9a9046e52f8694e7c87b5eba2dbd
#
_entry.id   884d9a9046e52f8694e7c87b5eba2dbd
#
_cell.length_a   1.000
_cell.length_b   1.000
_cell.length_c   1.000
_cell.angle_alpha   90.00
_cell.angle_beta   90.00
_cell.angle_gamma   90.00
#
_symmetry.space_group_name_H-M   'P 1'
#
loop_
_entity.id
_entity.type
_entity.pdbx_description
1 polymer ?
#
loop_
_entity_poly.entity_id
_entity_poly.type
_entity_poly.pdbx_seq_one_letter_code
_entity_poly.pdbx_strand_id
1 'polypeptide(L)'
;CLVGSEMCIRDRFLSLLLMVGLCSCGEQKSNTKLVLNEVLIENESNFQDDYGVHSAWIEIFNRSFGSADLAGCLLKVSSQPGDTATYFIPKGDVLTLVKPRQHALFWADGEPNRGTFHTNFTLNAATDNWIGLYDSGKKLLDQIIVPAGTLQANQSYARVSDAANEWEVKGSGADKYVTPSTNNKTINSHAKMEKFEEHDGSGIGMAISAMSVVFCGLLLLFILFKCCLLYTSPSPRDKRQS
;
A
#
# COMPACT_ATOMS: atom_id res chain seq x y z
N CYS A 1 -35.68 -2.80 -48.94
CA CYS A 1 -34.48 -3.41 -48.34
C CYS A 1 -33.47 -2.36 -47.87
N LEU A 2 -33.83 -1.58 -46.83
CA LEU A 2 -32.94 -0.55 -46.24
C LEU A 2 -33.19 -0.49 -44.74
N VAL A 3 -32.90 -1.59 -44.01
CA VAL A 3 -33.01 -1.66 -42.53
C VAL A 3 -31.79 -2.37 -41.95
N GLY A 4 -30.67 -2.36 -42.63
CA GLY A 4 -29.47 -3.13 -42.21
C GLY A 4 -28.26 -2.36 -41.73
N SER A 5 -28.22 -1.00 -41.79
CA SER A 5 -26.98 -0.27 -41.52
C SER A 5 -26.88 0.39 -40.14
N GLU A 6 -28.00 0.62 -39.47
CA GLU A 6 -28.01 1.31 -38.16
C GLU A 6 -27.63 0.37 -36.98
N MET A 7 -27.92 -0.93 -37.12
CA MET A 7 -27.60 -1.91 -36.07
C MET A 7 -26.13 -2.28 -36.02
N CYS A 8 -25.40 -2.18 -37.11
CA CYS A 8 -24.00 -2.56 -37.19
C CYS A 8 -23.04 -1.53 -36.51
N ILE A 9 -23.43 -0.26 -36.41
CA ILE A 9 -22.57 0.79 -35.82
C ILE A 9 -22.63 0.71 -34.30
N ARG A 10 -23.78 0.42 -33.74
CA ARG A 10 -23.98 0.30 -32.29
C ARG A 10 -23.28 -0.91 -31.71
N ASP A 11 -23.25 -2.03 -32.41
CA ASP A 11 -22.55 -3.25 -31.99
C ASP A 11 -21.03 -3.13 -32.13
N ARG A 12 -20.55 -2.38 -33.10
CA ARG A 12 -19.10 -2.10 -33.24
C ARG A 12 -18.60 -1.15 -32.16
N PHE A 13 -19.38 -0.16 -31.74
CA PHE A 13 -19.02 0.71 -30.59
C PHE A 13 -19.07 -0.04 -29.27
N LEU A 14 -20.04 -0.91 -29.03
CA LEU A 14 -20.10 -1.75 -27.84
C LEU A 14 -18.95 -2.75 -27.77
N SER A 15 -18.59 -3.37 -28.91
CA SER A 15 -17.46 -4.30 -28.96
C SER A 15 -16.11 -3.59 -28.79
N LEU A 16 -15.95 -2.36 -29.27
CA LEU A 16 -14.76 -1.54 -29.05
C LEU A 16 -14.63 -1.12 -27.59
N LEU A 17 -15.73 -0.74 -26.95
CA LEU A 17 -15.74 -0.40 -25.51
C LEU A 17 -15.44 -1.62 -24.63
N LEU A 18 -15.92 -2.81 -25.02
CA LEU A 18 -15.62 -4.06 -24.33
C LEU A 18 -14.14 -4.47 -24.49
N MET A 19 -13.54 -4.23 -25.67
CA MET A 19 -12.11 -4.54 -25.91
C MET A 19 -11.17 -3.59 -25.14
N VAL A 20 -11.52 -2.33 -24.97
CA VAL A 20 -10.73 -1.37 -24.19
C VAL A 20 -10.78 -1.72 -22.68
N GLY A 21 -11.89 -2.31 -22.19
CA GLY A 21 -12.02 -2.78 -20.81
C GLY A 21 -11.20 -4.02 -20.46
N LEU A 22 -10.76 -4.82 -21.45
CA LEU A 22 -10.04 -6.07 -21.22
C LEU A 22 -8.50 -5.91 -21.26
N CYS A 23 -7.97 -4.76 -21.65
CA CYS A 23 -6.53 -4.51 -21.71
C CYS A 23 -5.91 -4.00 -20.42
N SER A 24 -6.64 -3.95 -19.29
CA SER A 24 -6.14 -3.45 -18.01
C SER A 24 -5.78 -4.54 -16.99
N CYS A 25 -5.46 -5.75 -17.42
CA CYS A 25 -4.83 -6.75 -16.57
C CYS A 25 -3.35 -6.89 -16.96
N GLY A 26 -2.56 -5.92 -16.57
CA GLY A 26 -1.11 -6.10 -16.47
C GLY A 26 -0.82 -7.07 -15.32
N GLU A 27 -0.46 -8.29 -15.64
CA GLU A 27 0.02 -9.31 -14.72
C GLU A 27 1.27 -8.80 -14.01
N GLN A 28 1.11 -8.25 -12.81
CA GLN A 28 2.23 -7.90 -11.96
C GLN A 28 2.81 -9.18 -11.39
N LYS A 29 3.81 -9.73 -12.08
CA LYS A 29 4.65 -10.86 -11.65
C LYS A 29 5.45 -10.46 -10.40
N SER A 30 4.85 -10.49 -9.24
CA SER A 30 5.59 -10.67 -8.00
C SER A 30 4.73 -11.47 -7.02
N ASN A 31 5.13 -12.69 -6.86
CA ASN A 31 4.37 -13.74 -6.22
C ASN A 31 4.39 -13.69 -4.68
N THR A 32 5.00 -12.68 -4.06
CA THR A 32 5.04 -12.58 -2.62
C THR A 32 4.10 -11.49 -2.15
N LYS A 33 3.06 -11.88 -1.41
CA LYS A 33 2.10 -10.93 -0.82
C LYS A 33 2.70 -10.18 0.37
N LEU A 34 3.57 -10.86 1.11
CA LEU A 34 4.20 -10.39 2.35
C LEU A 34 5.67 -10.05 2.09
N VAL A 35 6.11 -8.90 2.55
CA VAL A 35 7.49 -8.44 2.43
C VAL A 35 7.96 -7.82 3.75
N LEU A 36 9.26 -7.89 4.03
CA LEU A 36 9.91 -7.14 5.09
C LEU A 36 9.89 -5.65 4.71
N ASN A 37 9.49 -4.77 5.61
CA ASN A 37 9.27 -3.36 5.30
C ASN A 37 10.18 -2.42 6.07
N GLU A 38 10.37 -2.66 7.37
CA GLU A 38 11.19 -1.85 8.26
C GLU A 38 11.74 -2.71 9.40
N VAL A 39 12.95 -2.39 9.87
CA VAL A 39 13.62 -3.08 11.00
C VAL A 39 14.28 -2.04 11.89
N LEU A 40 14.04 -2.11 13.19
CA LEU A 40 14.70 -1.32 14.21
C LEU A 40 15.41 -2.25 15.19
N ILE A 41 16.73 -2.05 15.39
CA ILE A 41 17.55 -2.95 16.20
C ILE A 41 17.73 -2.42 17.62
N GLU A 42 18.12 -1.17 17.77
CA GLU A 42 18.31 -0.54 19.09
C GLU A 42 17.15 0.44 19.37
N ASN A 43 16.25 0.03 20.26
CA ASN A 43 15.08 0.80 20.64
C ASN A 43 15.24 1.30 22.08
N GLU A 44 15.54 2.56 22.26
CA GLU A 44 15.66 3.18 23.57
C GLU A 44 14.41 3.99 23.95
N SER A 45 13.82 4.68 23.00
CA SER A 45 12.73 5.65 23.24
C SER A 45 11.69 5.70 22.13
N ASN A 46 11.75 4.76 21.19
CA ASN A 46 10.80 4.69 20.07
C ASN A 46 9.53 3.93 20.49
N PHE A 47 8.89 3.25 19.58
CA PHE A 47 7.67 2.49 19.80
C PHE A 47 7.87 1.39 20.85
N GLN A 48 6.92 1.24 21.78
CA GLN A 48 6.97 0.23 22.84
C GLN A 48 5.86 -0.82 22.62
N ASP A 49 6.09 -2.00 23.19
CA ASP A 49 5.12 -3.09 23.15
C ASP A 49 3.95 -2.87 24.14
N ASP A 50 2.99 -3.79 24.17
CA ASP A 50 1.83 -3.75 25.08
C ASP A 50 2.23 -3.84 26.56
N TYR A 51 3.47 -4.24 26.86
CA TYR A 51 4.03 -4.30 28.21
C TYR A 51 4.83 -3.05 28.58
N GLY A 52 4.91 -2.07 27.68
CA GLY A 52 5.66 -0.84 27.88
C GLY A 52 7.19 -0.99 27.74
N VAL A 53 7.64 -2.06 27.07
CA VAL A 53 9.05 -2.34 26.86
C VAL A 53 9.47 -1.87 25.47
N HIS A 54 10.63 -1.23 25.38
CA HIS A 54 11.28 -0.86 24.14
C HIS A 54 12.17 -2.01 23.68
N SER A 55 11.69 -2.80 22.74
CA SER A 55 12.44 -3.92 22.15
C SER A 55 12.72 -3.68 20.68
N ALA A 56 13.72 -4.36 20.14
CA ALA A 56 13.94 -4.42 18.69
C ALA A 56 12.69 -4.97 17.99
N TRP A 57 12.43 -4.54 16.77
CA TRP A 57 11.26 -5.02 16.04
C TRP A 57 11.50 -5.14 14.54
N ILE A 58 10.70 -6.00 13.92
CA ILE A 58 10.68 -6.29 12.48
C ILE A 58 9.26 -6.06 11.99
N GLU A 59 9.10 -5.25 10.96
CA GLU A 59 7.81 -4.99 10.34
C GLU A 59 7.66 -5.77 9.04
N ILE A 60 6.50 -6.42 8.88
CA ILE A 60 6.08 -7.11 7.68
C ILE A 60 4.89 -6.38 7.07
N PHE A 61 4.95 -6.12 5.78
CA PHE A 61 3.90 -5.43 5.04
C PHE A 61 3.18 -6.36 4.06
N ASN A 62 1.85 -6.29 4.04
CA ASN A 62 1.05 -6.94 3.02
C ASN A 62 0.90 -6.03 1.80
N ARG A 63 1.71 -6.25 0.76
CA ARG A 63 1.67 -5.47 -0.48
C ARG A 63 0.49 -5.76 -1.38
N SER A 64 -0.28 -6.81 -1.11
CA SER A 64 -1.41 -7.23 -1.94
C SER A 64 -2.69 -6.46 -1.64
N PHE A 65 -3.66 -6.56 -2.54
CA PHE A 65 -5.01 -6.01 -2.36
C PHE A 65 -5.97 -7.00 -1.67
N GLY A 66 -5.50 -8.20 -1.33
CA GLY A 66 -6.22 -9.19 -0.52
C GLY A 66 -5.56 -9.37 0.83
N SER A 67 -6.26 -9.97 1.79
CA SER A 67 -5.67 -10.35 3.07
C SER A 67 -4.62 -11.44 2.87
N ALA A 68 -3.56 -11.41 3.67
CA ALA A 68 -2.49 -12.39 3.68
C ALA A 68 -2.32 -12.92 5.10
N ASP A 69 -2.22 -14.24 5.23
CA ASP A 69 -2.09 -14.90 6.53
C ASP A 69 -0.61 -15.17 6.82
N LEU A 70 -0.15 -14.71 7.98
CA LEU A 70 1.17 -14.98 8.53
C LEU A 70 1.23 -16.30 9.31
N ALA A 71 0.08 -16.91 9.60
CA ALA A 71 0.00 -18.15 10.38
C ALA A 71 0.81 -19.27 9.72
N GLY A 72 1.75 -19.82 10.46
CA GLY A 72 2.65 -20.87 9.98
C GLY A 72 3.82 -20.38 9.11
N CYS A 73 3.94 -19.09 8.84
CA CYS A 73 5.13 -18.50 8.25
C CYS A 73 6.29 -18.55 9.24
N LEU A 74 7.52 -18.39 8.73
CA LEU A 74 8.72 -18.44 9.54
C LEU A 74 9.51 -17.14 9.38
N LEU A 75 9.93 -16.59 10.50
CA LEU A 75 10.99 -15.58 10.56
C LEU A 75 12.29 -16.28 10.95
N LYS A 76 13.31 -16.09 10.15
CA LYS A 76 14.67 -16.58 10.43
C LYS A 76 15.62 -15.40 10.57
N VAL A 77 16.45 -15.46 11.58
CA VAL A 77 17.46 -14.44 11.83
C VAL A 77 18.80 -15.11 12.06
N SER A 78 19.84 -14.55 11.49
CA SER A 78 21.23 -14.96 11.73
C SER A 78 22.05 -13.71 12.02
N SER A 79 22.63 -13.65 13.18
CA SER A 79 23.56 -12.58 13.58
C SER A 79 25.01 -13.01 13.47
N GLN A 80 25.27 -14.32 13.31
CA GLN A 80 26.61 -14.89 13.14
C GLN A 80 26.57 -16.03 12.12
N PRO A 81 27.67 -16.30 11.40
CA PRO A 81 27.78 -17.44 10.51
C PRO A 81 27.53 -18.76 11.25
N GLY A 82 26.49 -19.49 10.86
CA GLY A 82 26.14 -20.79 11.45
C GLY A 82 25.10 -20.76 12.58
N ASP A 83 24.78 -19.60 13.13
CA ASP A 83 23.71 -19.44 14.13
C ASP A 83 22.46 -18.85 13.46
N THR A 84 21.45 -19.70 13.26
CA THR A 84 20.18 -19.26 12.66
C THR A 84 19.03 -19.55 13.62
N ALA A 85 18.53 -18.50 14.26
CA ALA A 85 17.29 -18.58 15.03
C ALA A 85 16.08 -18.65 14.09
N THR A 86 15.13 -19.47 14.42
CA THR A 86 13.88 -19.62 13.64
C THR A 86 12.68 -19.46 14.55
N TYR A 87 11.82 -18.50 14.21
CA TYR A 87 10.54 -18.31 14.86
C TYR A 87 9.42 -18.80 13.93
N PHE A 88 8.59 -19.71 14.45
CA PHE A 88 7.39 -20.18 13.78
C PHE A 88 6.21 -19.36 14.26
N ILE A 89 5.59 -18.62 13.36
CA ILE A 89 4.41 -17.81 13.69
C ILE A 89 3.25 -18.76 14.00
N PRO A 90 2.68 -18.70 15.22
CA PRO A 90 1.63 -19.62 15.65
C PRO A 90 0.39 -19.56 14.77
N LYS A 91 -0.30 -20.69 14.66
CA LYS A 91 -1.59 -20.79 13.97
C LYS A 91 -2.71 -20.61 14.99
N GLY A 92 -3.79 -19.96 14.55
CA GLY A 92 -5.00 -19.82 15.39
C GLY A 92 -5.19 -18.43 16.00
N ASP A 93 -4.23 -17.52 15.85
CA ASP A 93 -4.41 -16.13 16.19
C ASP A 93 -5.01 -15.37 14.99
N VAL A 94 -6.14 -14.73 15.21
CA VAL A 94 -6.84 -13.94 14.16
C VAL A 94 -6.05 -12.71 13.71
N LEU A 95 -5.15 -12.21 14.54
CA LEU A 95 -4.31 -11.06 14.26
C LEU A 95 -3.20 -11.36 13.25
N THR A 96 -2.89 -12.65 13.00
CA THR A 96 -1.95 -13.04 11.92
C THR A 96 -2.51 -12.81 10.53
N LEU A 97 -3.83 -12.60 10.39
CA LEU A 97 -4.45 -12.24 9.11
C LEU A 97 -4.26 -10.75 8.83
N VAL A 98 -3.20 -10.42 8.11
CA VAL A 98 -2.87 -9.03 7.73
C VAL A 98 -3.78 -8.56 6.61
N LYS A 99 -4.55 -7.51 6.86
CA LYS A 99 -5.45 -6.90 5.87
C LYS A 99 -4.67 -6.33 4.68
N PRO A 100 -5.34 -6.04 3.55
CA PRO A 100 -4.71 -5.41 2.40
C PRO A 100 -4.00 -4.11 2.77
N ARG A 101 -2.75 -3.97 2.33
CA ARG A 101 -1.96 -2.75 2.54
C ARG A 101 -1.76 -2.38 4.03
N GLN A 102 -1.75 -3.38 4.91
CA GLN A 102 -1.50 -3.20 6.34
C GLN A 102 -0.18 -3.85 6.75
N HIS A 103 0.28 -3.48 7.93
CA HIS A 103 1.53 -3.88 8.54
C HIS A 103 1.29 -4.85 9.70
N ALA A 104 2.25 -5.71 9.96
CA ALA A 104 2.34 -6.54 11.17
C ALA A 104 3.72 -6.36 11.77
N LEU A 105 3.80 -6.00 13.04
CA LEU A 105 5.03 -5.76 13.77
C LEU A 105 5.37 -6.96 14.66
N PHE A 106 6.60 -7.43 14.60
CA PHE A 106 7.13 -8.50 15.43
C PHE A 106 8.24 -7.95 16.34
N TRP A 107 8.12 -8.19 17.63
CA TRP A 107 9.09 -7.81 18.63
C TRP A 107 10.20 -8.87 18.73
N ALA A 108 11.42 -8.47 18.50
CA ALA A 108 12.60 -9.34 18.62
C ALA A 108 13.19 -9.21 20.04
N ASP A 109 12.43 -9.67 21.02
CA ASP A 109 12.72 -9.54 22.45
C ASP A 109 13.18 -10.83 23.12
N GLY A 110 13.08 -11.98 22.43
CA GLY A 110 13.41 -13.29 22.97
C GLY A 110 12.34 -13.87 23.90
N GLU A 111 11.17 -13.25 23.99
CA GLU A 111 10.11 -13.59 24.96
C GLU A 111 8.82 -14.07 24.27
N PRO A 112 8.81 -15.22 23.59
CA PRO A 112 7.65 -15.70 22.84
C PRO A 112 6.42 -16.00 23.72
N ASN A 113 6.60 -16.07 25.05
CA ASN A 113 5.50 -16.28 26.00
C ASN A 113 4.60 -15.05 26.14
N ARG A 114 5.05 -13.88 25.69
CA ARG A 114 4.27 -12.64 25.71
C ARG A 114 3.19 -12.58 24.65
N GLY A 115 3.30 -13.37 23.58
CA GLY A 115 2.27 -13.43 22.54
C GLY A 115 2.81 -13.80 21.17
N THR A 116 1.90 -13.90 20.21
CA THR A 116 2.19 -14.30 18.82
C THR A 116 3.18 -13.38 18.10
N PHE A 117 3.25 -12.12 18.48
CA PHE A 117 4.12 -11.13 17.85
C PHE A 117 5.44 -10.90 18.60
N HIS A 118 5.73 -11.69 19.64
CA HIS A 118 7.00 -11.72 20.38
C HIS A 118 7.82 -12.93 19.92
N THR A 119 9.02 -12.67 19.40
CA THR A 119 9.83 -13.74 18.82
C THR A 119 10.75 -14.38 19.86
N ASN A 120 11.31 -15.54 19.52
CA ASN A 120 12.25 -16.28 20.37
C ASN A 120 13.70 -15.89 20.14
N PHE A 121 13.97 -14.78 19.49
CA PHE A 121 15.30 -14.26 19.19
C PHE A 121 15.39 -12.74 19.43
N THR A 122 16.61 -12.25 19.51
CA THR A 122 16.93 -10.82 19.59
C THR A 122 17.79 -10.42 18.39
N LEU A 123 17.84 -9.12 18.09
CA LEU A 123 18.73 -8.53 17.09
C LEU A 123 19.95 -7.91 17.79
N ASN A 124 21.10 -7.86 17.11
CA ASN A 124 22.33 -7.32 17.67
C ASN A 124 22.91 -6.26 16.73
N ALA A 125 23.03 -5.02 17.20
CA ALA A 125 23.58 -3.91 16.42
C ALA A 125 25.09 -4.03 16.12
N ALA A 126 25.81 -4.82 16.92
CA ALA A 126 27.25 -5.01 16.74
C ALA A 126 27.61 -6.00 15.61
N THR A 127 26.64 -6.71 15.06
CA THR A 127 26.84 -7.74 14.02
C THR A 127 25.90 -7.51 12.86
N ASP A 128 26.23 -8.10 11.71
CA ASP A 128 25.30 -8.12 10.59
C ASP A 128 24.06 -8.94 10.97
N ASN A 129 22.87 -8.40 10.70
CA ASN A 129 21.63 -9.13 10.93
C ASN A 129 21.03 -9.52 9.59
N TRP A 130 21.10 -10.80 9.24
CA TRP A 130 20.32 -11.35 8.14
C TRP A 130 18.95 -11.75 8.64
N ILE A 131 17.90 -11.28 7.99
CA ILE A 131 16.52 -11.56 8.33
C ILE A 131 15.83 -12.12 7.10
N GLY A 132 15.21 -13.29 7.22
CA GLY A 132 14.48 -13.96 6.16
C GLY A 132 13.04 -14.28 6.56
N LEU A 133 12.11 -13.91 5.70
CA LEU A 133 10.70 -14.26 5.82
C LEU A 133 10.39 -15.42 4.88
N TYR A 134 9.81 -16.49 5.42
CA TYR A 134 9.43 -17.69 4.68
C TYR A 134 7.94 -17.97 4.83
N ASP A 135 7.33 -18.55 3.81
CA ASP A 135 5.96 -19.03 3.89
C ASP A 135 5.84 -20.32 4.71
N SER A 136 4.61 -20.79 4.95
CA SER A 136 4.33 -22.03 5.65
C SER A 136 4.88 -23.28 4.93
N GLY A 137 5.18 -23.18 3.62
CA GLY A 137 5.85 -24.21 2.81
C GLY A 137 7.37 -24.12 2.86
N LYS A 138 7.95 -23.25 3.71
CA LYS A 138 9.40 -22.99 3.84
C LYS A 138 10.04 -22.39 2.60
N LYS A 139 9.25 -21.77 1.72
CA LYS A 139 9.75 -21.00 0.57
C LYS A 139 10.09 -19.59 1.03
N LEU A 140 11.27 -19.10 0.65
CA LEU A 140 11.68 -17.73 0.92
C LEU A 140 10.74 -16.75 0.20
N LEU A 141 10.15 -15.85 0.96
CA LEU A 141 9.30 -14.76 0.45
C LEU A 141 10.10 -13.49 0.25
N ASP A 142 10.89 -13.11 1.27
CA ASP A 142 11.71 -11.91 1.26
C ASP A 142 12.87 -12.03 2.25
N GLN A 143 13.94 -11.28 2.02
CA GLN A 143 15.09 -11.25 2.92
C GLN A 143 15.80 -9.90 2.89
N ILE A 144 16.47 -9.59 3.97
CA ILE A 144 17.30 -8.39 4.11
C ILE A 144 18.52 -8.67 4.96
N ILE A 145 19.59 -7.92 4.72
CA ILE A 145 20.77 -7.84 5.58
C ILE A 145 20.85 -6.40 6.09
N VAL A 146 20.87 -6.25 7.40
CA VAL A 146 21.17 -4.97 8.06
C VAL A 146 22.62 -5.05 8.52
N PRO A 147 23.55 -4.29 7.88
CA PRO A 147 24.96 -4.37 8.21
C PRO A 147 25.24 -3.81 9.61
N ALA A 148 26.23 -4.36 10.29
CA ALA A 148 26.69 -3.88 11.60
C ALA A 148 27.06 -2.39 11.56
N GLY A 149 26.69 -1.65 12.60
CA GLY A 149 27.02 -0.23 12.74
C GLY A 149 26.34 0.72 11.76
N THR A 150 25.39 0.25 10.95
CA THR A 150 24.63 1.10 10.03
C THR A 150 23.60 1.95 10.76
N LEU A 151 23.02 1.43 11.84
CA LEU A 151 21.98 2.06 12.62
C LEU A 151 22.53 2.56 13.96
N GLN A 152 22.09 3.74 14.36
CA GLN A 152 22.24 4.25 15.72
C GLN A 152 20.97 3.92 16.53
N ALA A 153 21.03 4.11 17.84
CA ALA A 153 19.86 3.94 18.69
C ALA A 153 18.66 4.76 18.17
N ASN A 154 17.48 4.15 18.19
CA ASN A 154 16.23 4.70 17.67
C ASN A 154 16.21 4.98 16.15
N GLN A 155 17.16 4.44 15.39
CA GLN A 155 17.13 4.45 13.93
C GLN A 155 16.63 3.11 13.39
N SER A 156 15.89 3.16 12.28
CA SER A 156 15.44 1.98 11.57
C SER A 156 16.04 1.88 10.18
N TYR A 157 16.13 0.66 9.68
CA TYR A 157 16.43 0.35 8.29
C TYR A 157 15.13 0.01 7.60
N ALA A 158 14.67 0.86 6.71
CA ALA A 158 13.35 0.79 6.14
C ALA A 158 13.36 0.92 4.62
N ARG A 159 12.36 0.37 3.96
CA ARG A 159 12.14 0.66 2.54
C ARG A 159 11.76 2.12 2.35
N VAL A 160 12.23 2.76 1.28
CA VAL A 160 11.93 4.18 0.95
C VAL A 160 10.42 4.44 0.89
N SER A 161 9.65 3.46 0.44
CA SER A 161 8.19 3.41 0.52
C SER A 161 7.77 1.95 0.67
N ASP A 162 6.54 1.70 1.12
CA ASP A 162 6.05 0.34 1.35
C ASP A 162 6.27 -0.57 0.15
N ALA A 163 6.96 -1.68 0.39
CA ALA A 163 7.34 -2.68 -0.61
C ALA A 163 8.23 -2.15 -1.76
N ALA A 164 8.88 -1.00 -1.64
CA ALA A 164 9.90 -0.55 -2.58
C ALA A 164 11.14 -1.47 -2.51
N ASN A 165 11.94 -1.49 -3.57
CA ASN A 165 13.17 -2.29 -3.58
C ASN A 165 14.34 -1.59 -2.87
N GLU A 166 14.28 -0.28 -2.75
CA GLU A 166 15.33 0.54 -2.15
C GLU A 166 15.11 0.67 -0.64
N TRP A 167 16.22 0.68 0.08
CA TRP A 167 16.26 0.79 1.53
C TRP A 167 17.01 2.03 1.96
N GLU A 168 16.59 2.64 3.05
CA GLU A 168 17.21 3.82 3.65
C GLU A 168 17.22 3.74 5.17
N VAL A 169 18.09 4.54 5.81
CA VAL A 169 18.09 4.73 7.25
C VAL A 169 17.10 5.84 7.60
N LYS A 170 16.18 5.55 8.52
CA LYS A 170 15.22 6.50 9.09
C LYS A 170 15.58 6.84 10.53
N GLY A 171 15.04 7.95 11.03
CA GLY A 171 15.36 8.46 12.36
C GLY A 171 16.58 9.38 12.41
N SER A 172 17.20 9.70 11.26
CA SER A 172 18.40 10.54 11.17
C SER A 172 18.15 12.01 10.82
N GLY A 173 16.90 12.45 10.64
CA GLY A 173 16.60 13.82 10.23
C GLY A 173 15.15 14.21 10.33
N ALA A 174 14.85 15.49 10.09
CA ALA A 174 13.52 16.07 10.29
C ALA A 174 12.41 15.49 9.39
N ASP A 175 12.76 14.86 8.26
CA ASP A 175 11.80 14.33 7.29
C ASP A 175 11.81 12.80 7.17
N LYS A 176 12.68 12.12 7.94
CA LYS A 176 12.84 10.67 7.92
C LYS A 176 12.50 10.08 9.29
N TYR A 177 11.21 9.97 9.56
CA TYR A 177 10.72 9.37 10.79
C TYR A 177 10.73 7.84 10.70
N VAL A 178 11.00 7.19 11.81
CA VAL A 178 10.72 5.78 12.01
C VAL A 178 9.21 5.58 11.99
N THR A 179 8.71 4.58 11.25
CA THR A 179 7.29 4.47 10.90
C THR A 179 6.66 3.13 11.30
N PRO A 180 6.71 2.73 12.59
CA PRO A 180 6.14 1.46 13.04
C PRO A 180 4.64 1.41 12.77
N SER A 181 4.19 0.34 12.10
CA SER A 181 2.79 0.08 11.75
C SER A 181 2.11 1.16 10.88
N THR A 182 2.90 1.99 10.23
CA THR A 182 2.42 3.03 9.32
C THR A 182 3.18 3.02 7.99
N ASN A 183 2.68 3.74 6.99
CA ASN A 183 3.34 3.81 5.69
C ASN A 183 4.73 4.42 5.79
N ASN A 184 5.71 3.79 5.17
CA ASN A 184 7.11 4.25 5.16
C ASN A 184 7.28 5.64 4.57
N LYS A 185 6.49 6.00 3.58
CA LYS A 185 6.47 7.34 3.03
C LYS A 185 5.42 8.18 3.76
N THR A 186 5.84 8.90 4.78
CA THR A 186 5.00 9.91 5.43
C THR A 186 4.83 11.09 4.47
N ILE A 187 3.61 11.31 4.02
CA ILE A 187 3.28 12.51 3.26
C ILE A 187 3.06 13.61 4.30
N ASN A 188 4.06 14.46 4.50
CA ASN A 188 3.87 15.66 5.27
C ASN A 188 2.75 16.49 4.63
N SER A 189 1.66 16.71 5.36
CA SER A 189 0.56 17.57 4.91
C SER A 189 1.07 18.99 4.59
N HIS A 190 2.09 19.45 5.32
CA HIS A 190 2.78 20.71 5.06
C HIS A 190 3.46 20.78 3.69
N ALA A 191 4.14 19.72 3.25
CA ALA A 191 4.77 19.71 1.92
C ALA A 191 3.76 19.77 0.76
N LYS A 192 2.53 19.28 0.98
CA LYS A 192 1.45 19.49 0.02
C LYS A 192 0.91 20.92 0.06
N MET A 193 0.73 21.48 1.25
CA MET A 193 0.32 22.87 1.40
C MET A 193 1.35 23.84 0.82
N GLU A 194 2.63 23.63 1.09
CA GLU A 194 3.73 24.44 0.57
C GLU A 194 3.80 24.42 -0.97
N LYS A 195 3.61 23.25 -1.59
CA LYS A 195 3.47 23.14 -3.05
C LYS A 195 2.21 23.81 -3.60
N PHE A 196 1.13 23.83 -2.83
CA PHE A 196 -0.08 24.56 -3.22
C PHE A 196 0.11 26.06 -3.08
N GLU A 197 0.75 26.54 -2.01
CA GLU A 197 1.10 27.96 -1.84
C GLU A 197 2.06 28.45 -2.92
N GLU A 198 3.03 27.64 -3.31
CA GLU A 198 4.00 27.98 -4.37
C GLU A 198 3.34 28.10 -5.76
N HIS A 199 2.32 27.26 -6.05
CA HIS A 199 1.64 27.23 -7.35
C HIS A 199 0.37 28.09 -7.42
N ASP A 200 -0.31 28.30 -6.31
CA ASP A 200 -1.58 29.03 -6.25
C ASP A 200 -1.76 29.74 -4.91
N GLY A 201 -0.82 30.65 -4.57
CA GLY A 201 -0.86 31.43 -3.33
C GLY A 201 -2.10 32.32 -3.15
N SER A 202 -2.90 32.51 -4.20
CA SER A 202 -4.14 33.28 -4.17
C SER A 202 -5.42 32.43 -4.23
N GLY A 203 -5.31 31.09 -4.41
CA GLY A 203 -6.45 30.18 -4.54
C GLY A 203 -7.26 30.34 -5.83
N ILE A 204 -6.84 31.20 -6.76
CA ILE A 204 -7.54 31.47 -8.01
C ILE A 204 -7.56 30.24 -8.92
N GLY A 205 -6.46 29.49 -8.99
CA GLY A 205 -6.38 28.26 -9.78
C GLY A 205 -7.37 27.19 -9.28
N MET A 206 -7.49 27.07 -7.96
CA MET A 206 -8.44 26.16 -7.33
C MET A 206 -9.89 26.59 -7.60
N ALA A 207 -10.19 27.88 -7.55
CA ALA A 207 -11.52 28.43 -7.87
C ALA A 207 -11.89 28.18 -9.33
N ILE A 208 -10.97 28.44 -10.27
CA ILE A 208 -11.19 28.19 -11.71
C ILE A 208 -11.39 26.72 -11.99
N SER A 209 -10.60 25.85 -11.40
CA SER A 209 -10.75 24.38 -11.60
C SER A 209 -12.08 23.86 -11.07
N ALA A 210 -12.51 24.30 -9.88
CA ALA A 210 -13.81 23.93 -9.32
C ALA A 210 -14.98 24.41 -10.20
N MET A 211 -14.91 25.67 -10.65
CA MET A 211 -15.92 26.25 -11.54
C MET A 211 -15.97 25.52 -12.88
N SER A 212 -14.82 25.16 -13.45
CA SER A 212 -14.74 24.40 -14.71
C SER A 212 -15.39 23.04 -14.60
N VAL A 213 -15.22 22.31 -13.51
CA VAL A 213 -15.86 20.99 -13.27
C VAL A 213 -17.38 21.15 -13.24
N VAL A 214 -17.90 22.17 -12.55
CA VAL A 214 -19.35 22.45 -12.50
C VAL A 214 -19.90 22.80 -13.88
N PHE A 215 -19.21 23.67 -14.62
CA PHE A 215 -19.63 24.03 -15.98
C PHE A 215 -19.62 22.83 -16.94
N CYS A 216 -18.59 21.98 -16.88
CA CYS A 216 -18.54 20.74 -17.65
C CYS A 216 -19.72 19.80 -17.31
N GLY A 217 -20.05 19.67 -16.03
CA GLY A 217 -21.20 18.89 -15.58
C GLY A 217 -22.54 19.42 -16.14
N LEU A 218 -22.75 20.74 -16.07
CA LEU A 218 -23.94 21.39 -16.61
C LEU A 218 -24.03 21.29 -18.14
N LEU A 219 -22.89 21.41 -18.83
CA LEU A 219 -22.81 21.23 -20.29
C LEU A 219 -23.19 19.80 -20.70
N LEU A 220 -22.69 18.79 -19.98
CA LEU A 220 -23.06 17.40 -20.22
C LEU A 220 -24.56 17.16 -20.01
N LEU A 221 -25.12 17.68 -18.92
CA LEU A 221 -26.56 17.61 -18.66
C LEU A 221 -27.36 18.31 -19.76
N PHE A 222 -26.94 19.49 -20.19
CA PHE A 222 -27.60 20.22 -21.29
C PHE A 222 -27.60 19.42 -22.60
N ILE A 223 -26.45 18.79 -22.93
CA ILE A 223 -26.33 17.95 -24.14
C ILE A 223 -27.27 16.73 -24.02
N LEU A 224 -27.28 16.07 -22.86
CA LEU A 224 -28.17 14.94 -22.60
C LEU A 224 -29.65 15.33 -22.76
N PHE A 225 -30.09 16.44 -22.17
CA PHE A 225 -31.45 16.92 -22.31
C PHE A 225 -31.79 17.29 -23.74
N LYS A 226 -30.88 17.94 -24.47
CA LYS A 226 -31.06 18.25 -25.87
C LYS A 226 -31.19 17.01 -26.75
N CYS A 227 -30.35 16.00 -26.50
CA CYS A 227 -30.47 14.70 -27.19
C CYS A 227 -31.80 13.99 -26.86
N CYS A 228 -32.23 14.01 -25.61
CA CYS A 228 -33.51 13.44 -25.21
C CYS A 228 -34.69 14.17 -25.85
N LEU A 229 -34.66 15.51 -25.88
CA LEU A 229 -35.72 16.32 -26.52
C LEU A 229 -35.76 16.13 -28.03
N LEU A 230 -34.66 15.96 -28.72
CA LEU A 230 -34.58 15.64 -30.13
C LEU A 230 -35.15 14.24 -30.43
N TYR A 231 -34.94 13.29 -29.49
CA TYR A 231 -35.47 11.93 -29.63
C TYR A 231 -36.98 11.81 -29.26
N THR A 232 -37.46 12.69 -28.36
CA THR A 232 -38.88 12.75 -27.92
C THR A 232 -39.68 13.83 -28.64
N SER A 233 -39.24 14.33 -29.81
CA SER A 233 -39.99 15.24 -30.65
C SER A 233 -41.36 14.63 -30.98
N PRO A 234 -42.46 15.28 -30.61
CA PRO A 234 -43.81 14.72 -30.77
C PRO A 234 -44.09 14.39 -32.22
N SER A 235 -44.63 13.21 -32.46
CA SER A 235 -45.06 12.73 -33.76
C SER A 235 -46.03 13.73 -34.40
N PRO A 236 -46.02 13.92 -35.73
CA PRO A 236 -46.93 14.81 -36.44
C PRO A 236 -48.44 14.53 -36.19
N ARG A 237 -48.76 13.39 -35.57
CA ARG A 237 -50.13 13.01 -35.18
C ARG A 237 -50.68 13.80 -33.99
N ASP A 238 -49.83 14.25 -33.06
CA ASP A 238 -50.32 14.98 -31.87
C ASP A 238 -50.69 16.44 -32.14
N LYS A 239 -50.31 17.00 -33.28
CA LYS A 239 -50.67 18.37 -33.71
C LYS A 239 -52.08 18.50 -34.30
N ARG A 240 -52.84 17.42 -34.41
CA ARG A 240 -54.22 17.44 -34.93
C ARG A 240 -55.35 17.45 -33.89
N GLN A 241 -55.02 17.46 -32.60
CA GLN A 241 -55.98 17.42 -31.50
C GLN A 241 -55.89 18.63 -30.55
N SER A 242 -55.39 19.77 -31.01
CA SER A 242 -55.53 21.05 -30.29
C SER A 242 -56.17 22.10 -31.14
#